data_af8439a4a3f6cbf7c561393e7a1c6578
#
_entry.id   af8439a4a3f6cbf7c561393e7a1c6578
#
_cell.length_a   1.000
_cell.length_b   1.000
_cell.length_c   1.000
_cell.angle_alpha   90.00
_cell.angle_beta   90.00
_cell.angle_gamma   90.00
#
_symmetry.space_group_name_H-M   'P 1'
#
loop_
_entity.id
_entity.type
_entity.pdbx_description
1 polymer ?
#
loop_
_entity_poly.entity_id
_entity_poly.type
_entity_poly.pdbx_seq_one_letter_code
_entity_poly.pdbx_strand_id
1 'polypeptide(L)'
;MDMYKLRQLLIFSFISCVVIGSMAVKAQSMGVSTGKQVSIEYTLTLEDKTVVDSNVGADPLTFIQGSHNIIPGLESALDGMKVGESKQVTVTPEDGYGPLNKDAVSEIEKTYIPEDSLKVGAVLQGRSPDGKVIIARVVEIMEETVMLDYNHPLAGKTLNFDVEIMDVQNGPKQVIPG
;
A
#
# COMPACT_ATOMS: atom_id res chain seq x y z
N MET A 1 45.09 59.65 52.79
CA MET A 1 45.50 58.26 52.61
C MET A 1 44.24 57.41 52.48
N ASP A 2 44.04 56.97 51.32
CA ASP A 2 42.90 56.68 50.52
C ASP A 2 41.86 55.66 51.07
N MET A 3 40.67 56.16 51.24
CA MET A 3 39.45 55.39 51.58
C MET A 3 38.82 54.63 50.38
N TYR A 4 39.58 54.44 49.31
CA TYR A 4 39.04 53.82 48.09
C TYR A 4 39.30 52.30 47.91
N LYS A 5 39.96 51.64 48.86
CA LYS A 5 40.37 50.25 48.72
C LYS A 5 39.53 49.24 49.46
N LEU A 6 38.42 49.63 50.07
CA LEU A 6 37.61 48.69 50.87
C LEU A 6 36.15 48.47 50.32
N ARG A 7 35.97 48.56 49.01
CA ARG A 7 34.65 48.39 48.44
C ARG A 7 34.57 47.44 47.25
N GLN A 8 35.51 46.52 47.08
CA GLN A 8 35.60 45.56 46.03
C GLN A 8 35.57 44.09 46.56
N LEU A 9 34.81 43.83 47.62
CA LEU A 9 34.56 42.44 48.02
C LEU A 9 33.08 42.29 48.25
N LEU A 10 32.52 41.20 47.71
CA LEU A 10 31.13 40.71 47.86
C LEU A 10 30.11 41.21 46.82
N ILE A 11 30.27 40.78 45.53
CA ILE A 11 29.15 40.38 44.70
C ILE A 11 29.61 39.13 43.92
N PHE A 12 29.73 37.99 44.59
CA PHE A 12 29.61 36.69 43.92
C PHE A 12 28.12 36.38 43.76
N SER A 13 27.55 36.89 42.67
CA SER A 13 26.22 36.51 42.26
C SER A 13 26.25 35.07 41.78
N PHE A 14 25.61 34.19 42.53
CA PHE A 14 25.30 32.82 42.18
C PHE A 14 24.40 32.84 40.94
N ILE A 15 24.99 32.77 39.72
CA ILE A 15 24.26 32.41 38.53
C ILE A 15 24.08 30.88 38.56
N SER A 16 23.01 30.42 39.19
CA SER A 16 22.54 29.06 39.08
C SER A 16 22.07 28.84 37.61
N CYS A 17 22.95 28.26 36.82
CA CYS A 17 22.64 27.83 35.47
C CYS A 17 21.69 26.61 35.58
N VAL A 18 20.37 26.86 35.58
CA VAL A 18 19.38 25.79 35.45
C VAL A 18 19.46 25.29 34.01
N VAL A 19 20.25 24.24 33.82
CA VAL A 19 20.23 23.44 32.59
C VAL A 19 18.90 22.72 32.56
N ILE A 20 17.90 23.34 31.94
CA ILE A 20 16.66 22.64 31.55
C ILE A 20 17.05 21.67 30.44
N GLY A 21 17.42 20.45 30.84
CA GLY A 21 17.59 19.36 29.91
C GLY A 21 16.25 19.12 29.22
N SER A 22 16.11 19.59 27.99
CA SER A 22 15.01 19.18 27.12
C SER A 22 15.15 17.66 26.92
N MET A 23 14.47 16.88 27.74
CA MET A 23 14.19 15.49 27.44
C MET A 23 13.28 15.50 26.21
N ALA A 24 13.87 15.40 25.02
CA ALA A 24 13.14 15.04 23.83
C ALA A 24 12.52 13.66 24.10
N VAL A 25 11.25 13.65 24.44
CA VAL A 25 10.45 12.42 24.44
C VAL A 25 10.51 11.94 23.00
N LYS A 26 11.35 10.96 22.74
CA LYS A 26 11.38 10.23 21.48
C LYS A 26 10.04 9.56 21.39
N ALA A 27 9.09 10.16 20.66
CA ALA A 27 7.85 9.48 20.31
C ALA A 27 8.27 8.16 19.66
N GLN A 28 7.99 7.03 20.33
CA GLN A 28 8.20 5.74 19.73
C GLN A 28 7.26 5.68 18.51
N SER A 29 7.82 5.77 17.32
CA SER A 29 7.06 5.56 16.09
C SER A 29 6.49 4.16 16.15
N MET A 30 5.16 4.06 16.12
CA MET A 30 4.49 2.77 16.02
C MET A 30 4.95 2.10 14.73
N GLY A 31 5.37 0.84 14.84
CA GLY A 31 5.69 0.02 13.67
C GLY A 31 4.41 -0.64 13.12
N VAL A 32 4.46 -0.95 11.83
CA VAL A 32 3.46 -1.77 11.16
C VAL A 32 3.41 -3.13 11.83
N SER A 33 2.24 -3.55 12.25
CA SER A 33 2.00 -4.88 12.84
C SER A 33 0.52 -5.24 12.74
N THR A 34 0.20 -6.51 12.85
CA THR A 34 -1.17 -7.02 12.77
C THR A 34 -2.15 -6.20 13.62
N GLY A 35 -3.29 -5.83 13.03
CA GLY A 35 -4.35 -5.03 13.64
C GLY A 35 -4.11 -3.52 13.63
N LYS A 36 -2.98 -3.04 13.13
CA LYS A 36 -2.75 -1.60 12.91
C LYS A 36 -3.38 -1.13 11.61
N GLN A 37 -3.88 0.09 11.63
CA GLN A 37 -4.24 0.82 10.43
C GLN A 37 -2.98 1.48 9.88
N VAL A 38 -2.65 1.17 8.63
CA VAL A 38 -1.45 1.61 7.95
C VAL A 38 -1.86 2.42 6.73
N SER A 39 -1.21 3.56 6.52
CA SER A 39 -1.37 4.38 5.32
C SER A 39 -0.05 4.40 4.56
N ILE A 40 -0.10 4.10 3.28
CA ILE A 40 1.08 4.06 2.41
C ILE A 40 0.92 4.94 1.18
N GLU A 41 2.03 5.50 0.73
CA GLU A 41 2.21 6.00 -0.63
C GLU A 41 3.01 4.96 -1.41
N TYR A 42 2.64 4.70 -2.68
CA TYR A 42 3.33 3.70 -3.49
C TYR A 42 3.34 4.02 -4.98
N THR A 43 4.28 3.42 -5.67
CA THR A 43 4.28 3.27 -7.13
C THR A 43 4.46 1.80 -7.46
N LEU A 44 3.54 1.25 -8.28
CA LEU A 44 3.59 -0.11 -8.80
C LEU A 44 4.10 -0.11 -10.24
N THR A 45 5.15 -0.86 -10.49
CA THR A 45 5.70 -1.08 -11.83
C THR A 45 5.80 -2.57 -12.16
N LEU A 46 5.80 -2.89 -13.45
CA LEU A 46 6.13 -4.21 -13.99
C LEU A 46 7.64 -4.34 -14.21
N GLU A 47 8.08 -5.54 -14.64
CA GLU A 47 9.50 -5.83 -14.94
C GLU A 47 10.05 -4.95 -16.06
N ASP A 48 9.22 -4.57 -17.03
CA ASP A 48 9.54 -3.66 -18.13
C ASP A 48 9.54 -2.16 -17.75
N LYS A 49 9.41 -1.86 -16.44
CA LYS A 49 9.30 -0.51 -15.87
C LYS A 49 8.02 0.25 -16.22
N THR A 50 7.03 -0.40 -16.83
CA THR A 50 5.71 0.20 -17.04
C THR A 50 5.06 0.49 -15.68
N VAL A 51 4.69 1.75 -15.43
CA VAL A 51 3.91 2.14 -14.25
C VAL A 51 2.46 1.67 -14.46
N VAL A 52 1.97 0.84 -13.55
CA VAL A 52 0.61 0.29 -13.59
C VAL A 52 -0.32 1.12 -12.72
N ASP A 53 0.18 1.54 -11.55
CA ASP A 53 -0.59 2.28 -10.58
C ASP A 53 0.33 3.10 -9.66
N SER A 54 -0.16 4.23 -9.15
CA SER A 54 0.55 5.06 -8.20
C SER A 54 -0.42 6.01 -7.49
N ASN A 55 -0.21 6.22 -6.20
CA ASN A 55 -0.93 7.23 -5.43
C ASN A 55 0.01 8.35 -4.91
N VAL A 56 1.21 8.46 -5.47
CA VAL A 56 2.17 9.51 -5.10
C VAL A 56 1.57 10.90 -5.36
N GLY A 57 1.51 11.71 -4.28
CA GLY A 57 0.91 13.05 -4.33
C GLY A 57 -0.62 13.07 -4.34
N ALA A 58 -1.27 11.95 -4.09
CA ALA A 58 -2.72 11.80 -3.91
C ALA A 58 -3.03 11.26 -2.49
N ASP A 59 -4.27 10.82 -2.26
CA ASP A 59 -4.66 10.24 -0.97
C ASP A 59 -3.93 8.91 -0.73
N PRO A 60 -3.30 8.71 0.45
CA PRO A 60 -2.65 7.46 0.79
C PRO A 60 -3.60 6.27 0.79
N LEU A 61 -3.11 5.11 0.35
CA LEU A 61 -3.84 3.85 0.50
C LEU A 61 -3.81 3.43 1.98
N THR A 62 -5.00 3.29 2.57
CA THR A 62 -5.14 2.91 3.97
C THR A 62 -5.73 1.52 4.09
N PHE A 63 -5.12 0.67 4.90
CA PHE A 63 -5.55 -0.72 5.14
C PHE A 63 -5.28 -1.14 6.59
N ILE A 64 -5.82 -2.30 6.99
CA ILE A 64 -5.53 -2.91 8.30
C ILE A 64 -4.54 -4.06 8.07
N GLN A 65 -3.38 -3.97 8.68
CA GLN A 65 -2.36 -5.01 8.61
C GLN A 65 -2.87 -6.35 9.15
N GLY A 66 -2.69 -7.41 8.39
CA GLY A 66 -3.15 -8.77 8.74
C GLY A 66 -4.62 -9.06 8.41
N SER A 67 -5.33 -8.15 7.72
CA SER A 67 -6.71 -8.38 7.29
C SER A 67 -6.83 -8.78 5.81
N HIS A 68 -5.71 -8.97 5.13
CA HIS A 68 -5.65 -9.34 3.71
C HIS A 68 -6.41 -8.37 2.78
N ASN A 69 -6.36 -7.07 3.11
CA ASN A 69 -6.93 -6.02 2.28
C ASN A 69 -6.05 -5.65 1.08
N ILE A 70 -4.78 -6.01 1.14
CA ILE A 70 -3.78 -5.86 0.08
C ILE A 70 -3.17 -7.23 -0.24
N ILE A 71 -2.40 -7.32 -1.33
CA ILE A 71 -1.77 -8.59 -1.75
C ILE A 71 -0.79 -9.11 -0.69
N PRO A 72 -0.74 -10.44 -0.45
CA PRO A 72 0.02 -11.04 0.65
C PRO A 72 1.51 -10.69 0.68
N GLY A 73 2.14 -10.68 -0.49
CA GLY A 73 3.57 -10.36 -0.59
C GLY A 73 3.89 -8.93 -0.15
N LEU A 74 3.03 -7.97 -0.51
CA LEU A 74 3.20 -6.59 -0.06
C LEU A 74 2.91 -6.48 1.44
N GLU A 75 1.79 -7.03 1.91
CA GLU A 75 1.41 -7.00 3.34
C GLU A 75 2.53 -7.55 4.23
N SER A 76 3.11 -8.69 3.87
CA SER A 76 4.22 -9.31 4.60
C SER A 76 5.50 -8.46 4.58
N ALA A 77 5.78 -7.82 3.45
CA ALA A 77 7.00 -7.02 3.30
C ALA A 77 6.98 -5.72 4.13
N LEU A 78 5.80 -5.21 4.47
CA LEU A 78 5.63 -3.99 5.24
C LEU A 78 5.69 -4.23 6.75
N ASP A 79 5.60 -5.47 7.23
CA ASP A 79 5.60 -5.78 8.66
C ASP A 79 6.87 -5.26 9.37
N GLY A 80 6.70 -4.63 10.51
CA GLY A 80 7.77 -4.01 11.29
C GLY A 80 8.27 -2.65 10.81
N MET A 81 7.90 -2.19 9.61
CA MET A 81 8.29 -0.87 9.10
C MET A 81 7.66 0.26 9.91
N LYS A 82 8.31 1.43 9.91
CA LYS A 82 7.89 2.61 10.67
C LYS A 82 7.52 3.75 9.75
N VAL A 83 6.76 4.69 10.28
CA VAL A 83 6.41 5.94 9.58
C VAL A 83 7.67 6.63 9.06
N GLY A 84 7.65 7.04 7.79
CA GLY A 84 8.75 7.68 7.06
C GLY A 84 9.78 6.69 6.49
N GLU A 85 9.62 5.38 6.70
CA GLU A 85 10.49 4.38 6.07
C GLU A 85 9.95 4.04 4.68
N SER A 86 10.88 3.94 3.71
CA SER A 86 10.59 3.53 2.34
C SER A 86 11.25 2.19 2.05
N LYS A 87 10.63 1.39 1.16
CA LYS A 87 11.14 0.08 0.77
C LYS A 87 10.75 -0.25 -0.68
N GLN A 88 11.67 -0.89 -1.38
CA GLN A 88 11.36 -1.56 -2.64
C GLN A 88 10.98 -3.01 -2.36
N VAL A 89 9.83 -3.43 -2.89
CA VAL A 89 9.27 -4.77 -2.68
C VAL A 89 8.97 -5.39 -4.03
N THR A 90 9.59 -6.53 -4.29
CA THR A 90 9.24 -7.36 -5.46
C THR A 90 8.32 -8.48 -4.99
N VAL A 91 7.14 -8.57 -5.62
CA VAL A 91 6.12 -9.57 -5.31
C VAL A 91 5.98 -10.51 -6.50
N THR A 92 6.13 -11.80 -6.25
CA THR A 92 5.93 -12.84 -7.26
C THR A 92 4.44 -13.00 -7.58
N PRO A 93 4.07 -13.64 -8.71
CA PRO A 93 2.68 -13.90 -9.01
C PRO A 93 1.94 -14.63 -7.89
N GLU A 94 2.57 -15.61 -7.24
CA GLU A 94 1.98 -16.45 -6.19
C GLU A 94 1.59 -15.63 -4.96
N ASP A 95 2.40 -14.65 -4.59
CA ASP A 95 2.17 -13.74 -3.46
C ASP A 95 1.44 -12.45 -3.86
N GLY A 96 1.11 -12.32 -5.15
CA GLY A 96 0.40 -11.19 -5.74
C GLY A 96 -1.02 -11.57 -6.18
N TYR A 97 -1.27 -11.48 -7.49
CA TYR A 97 -2.57 -11.77 -8.09
C TYR A 97 -2.71 -13.20 -8.62
N GLY A 98 -1.82 -14.08 -8.22
CA GLY A 98 -1.77 -15.48 -8.63
C GLY A 98 -1.08 -15.71 -9.97
N PRO A 99 -0.70 -16.96 -10.25
CA PRO A 99 -0.19 -17.36 -11.56
C PRO A 99 -1.28 -17.26 -12.64
N LEU A 100 -0.87 -17.16 -13.90
CA LEU A 100 -1.80 -17.19 -15.02
C LEU A 100 -2.51 -18.56 -15.08
N ASN A 101 -3.82 -18.55 -14.94
CA ASN A 101 -4.64 -19.75 -15.05
C ASN A 101 -5.13 -19.93 -16.50
N LYS A 102 -4.63 -20.97 -17.18
CA LYS A 102 -5.04 -21.28 -18.56
C LYS A 102 -6.48 -21.75 -18.66
N ASP A 103 -7.05 -22.32 -17.59
CA ASP A 103 -8.42 -22.79 -17.54
C ASP A 103 -9.43 -21.62 -17.29
N ALA A 104 -8.91 -20.44 -16.97
CA ALA A 104 -9.71 -19.23 -16.86
C ALA A 104 -9.94 -18.53 -18.22
N VAL A 105 -9.72 -19.23 -19.33
CA VAL A 105 -10.06 -18.76 -20.68
C VAL A 105 -11.20 -19.61 -21.20
N SER A 106 -12.28 -18.96 -21.65
CA SER A 106 -13.48 -19.66 -22.14
C SER A 106 -13.94 -19.11 -23.48
N GLU A 107 -14.45 -19.97 -24.31
CA GLU A 107 -15.09 -19.65 -25.57
C GLU A 107 -16.59 -19.36 -25.33
N ILE A 108 -17.07 -18.23 -25.84
CA ILE A 108 -18.47 -17.76 -25.70
C ILE A 108 -18.97 -17.36 -27.07
N GLU A 109 -20.26 -17.64 -27.36
CA GLU A 109 -20.90 -17.18 -28.59
C GLU A 109 -20.97 -15.65 -28.65
N LYS A 110 -20.67 -15.06 -29.82
CA LYS A 110 -20.75 -13.61 -30.04
C LYS A 110 -22.09 -12.99 -29.69
N THR A 111 -23.15 -13.76 -29.84
CA THR A 111 -24.55 -13.33 -29.56
C THR A 111 -24.76 -12.86 -28.11
N TYR A 112 -23.89 -13.28 -27.17
CA TYR A 112 -23.94 -12.86 -25.77
C TYR A 112 -23.13 -11.59 -25.50
N ILE A 113 -22.41 -11.08 -26.50
CA ILE A 113 -21.50 -9.91 -26.34
C ILE A 113 -22.06 -8.73 -27.13
N PRO A 114 -22.13 -7.52 -26.53
CA PRO A 114 -22.51 -6.32 -27.27
C PRO A 114 -21.57 -6.09 -28.47
N GLU A 115 -22.14 -5.76 -29.62
CA GLU A 115 -21.40 -5.65 -30.89
C GLU A 115 -20.27 -4.60 -30.82
N ASP A 116 -20.49 -3.50 -30.11
CA ASP A 116 -19.51 -2.43 -29.87
C ASP A 116 -18.32 -2.89 -29.01
N SER A 117 -18.49 -3.97 -28.25
CA SER A 117 -17.48 -4.58 -27.38
C SER A 117 -16.72 -5.74 -28.02
N LEU A 118 -17.07 -6.13 -29.25
CA LEU A 118 -16.38 -7.17 -30.03
C LEU A 118 -15.05 -6.66 -30.60
N LYS A 119 -14.08 -6.38 -29.72
CA LYS A 119 -12.72 -5.93 -30.07
C LYS A 119 -11.71 -6.65 -29.18
N VAL A 120 -10.63 -7.18 -29.78
CA VAL A 120 -9.52 -7.78 -28.99
C VAL A 120 -8.97 -6.73 -28.03
N GLY A 121 -8.82 -7.12 -26.77
CA GLY A 121 -8.42 -6.24 -25.67
C GLY A 121 -9.57 -5.55 -24.95
N ALA A 122 -10.81 -5.59 -25.46
CA ALA A 122 -11.95 -5.03 -24.76
C ALA A 122 -12.17 -5.73 -23.40
N VAL A 123 -12.50 -4.94 -22.39
CA VAL A 123 -12.83 -5.44 -21.05
C VAL A 123 -14.35 -5.45 -20.91
N LEU A 124 -14.89 -6.63 -20.64
CA LEU A 124 -16.30 -6.87 -20.44
C LEU A 124 -16.60 -7.00 -18.95
N GLN A 125 -17.71 -6.44 -18.51
CA GLN A 125 -18.21 -6.63 -17.16
C GLN A 125 -19.58 -7.33 -17.24
N GLY A 126 -19.68 -8.45 -16.56
CA GLY A 126 -20.90 -9.22 -16.45
C GLY A 126 -21.25 -9.58 -15.01
N ARG A 127 -22.28 -10.40 -14.85
CA ARG A 127 -22.63 -11.00 -13.56
C ARG A 127 -22.79 -12.50 -13.74
N SER A 128 -22.21 -13.25 -12.79
CA SER A 128 -22.45 -14.68 -12.67
C SER A 128 -23.89 -14.97 -12.18
N PRO A 129 -24.38 -16.21 -12.31
CA PRO A 129 -25.71 -16.60 -11.82
C PRO A 129 -25.91 -16.38 -10.32
N ASP A 130 -24.84 -16.39 -9.52
CA ASP A 130 -24.83 -16.08 -8.08
C ASP A 130 -24.72 -14.56 -7.78
N GLY A 131 -24.78 -13.72 -8.83
CA GLY A 131 -24.83 -12.26 -8.73
C GLY A 131 -23.46 -11.58 -8.59
N LYS A 132 -22.36 -12.32 -8.57
CA LYS A 132 -21.00 -11.73 -8.50
C LYS A 132 -20.65 -11.03 -9.80
N VAL A 133 -19.94 -9.93 -9.67
CA VAL A 133 -19.36 -9.23 -10.82
C VAL A 133 -18.25 -10.09 -11.41
N ILE A 134 -18.33 -10.33 -12.73
CA ILE A 134 -17.28 -10.98 -13.51
C ILE A 134 -16.69 -9.94 -14.44
N ILE A 135 -15.37 -9.90 -14.52
CA ILE A 135 -14.63 -9.12 -15.50
C ILE A 135 -13.89 -10.10 -16.40
N ALA A 136 -13.98 -9.89 -17.71
CA ALA A 136 -13.27 -10.68 -18.69
C ALA A 136 -12.70 -9.79 -19.79
N ARG A 137 -11.60 -10.22 -20.39
CA ARG A 137 -10.98 -9.55 -21.53
C ARG A 137 -11.18 -10.38 -22.79
N VAL A 138 -11.58 -9.75 -23.89
CA VAL A 138 -11.59 -10.36 -25.21
C VAL A 138 -10.14 -10.59 -25.67
N VAL A 139 -9.74 -11.84 -25.85
CA VAL A 139 -8.39 -12.20 -26.29
C VAL A 139 -8.33 -12.66 -27.75
N GLU A 140 -9.42 -13.23 -28.26
CA GLU A 140 -9.51 -13.64 -29.66
C GLU A 140 -10.97 -13.54 -30.15
N ILE A 141 -11.15 -13.25 -31.43
CA ILE A 141 -12.46 -13.19 -32.07
C ILE A 141 -12.46 -14.15 -33.26
N MET A 142 -13.28 -15.18 -33.20
CA MET A 142 -13.47 -16.16 -34.28
C MET A 142 -14.75 -15.86 -35.10
N GLU A 143 -15.17 -16.72 -35.98
CA GLU A 143 -16.30 -16.47 -36.87
C GLU A 143 -17.62 -16.34 -36.08
N GLU A 144 -17.95 -17.29 -35.20
CA GLU A 144 -19.20 -17.35 -34.44
C GLU A 144 -18.99 -17.08 -32.95
N THR A 145 -17.74 -17.13 -32.46
CA THR A 145 -17.40 -17.12 -31.05
C THR A 145 -16.31 -16.10 -30.72
N VAL A 146 -16.12 -15.87 -29.41
CA VAL A 146 -15.00 -15.08 -28.85
C VAL A 146 -14.36 -15.83 -27.71
N MET A 147 -13.05 -15.70 -27.56
CA MET A 147 -12.31 -16.17 -26.40
C MET A 147 -12.25 -15.07 -25.36
N LEU A 148 -12.69 -15.36 -24.15
CA LEU A 148 -12.67 -14.46 -23.00
C LEU A 148 -11.68 -14.97 -21.95
N ASP A 149 -10.78 -14.11 -21.53
CA ASP A 149 -9.85 -14.35 -20.43
C ASP A 149 -10.39 -13.70 -19.14
N TYR A 150 -10.58 -14.52 -18.12
CA TYR A 150 -11.10 -14.14 -16.80
C TYR A 150 -9.99 -13.96 -15.76
N ASN A 151 -8.72 -14.12 -16.16
CA ASN A 151 -7.61 -13.84 -15.26
C ASN A 151 -7.59 -12.37 -14.83
N HIS A 152 -7.10 -12.14 -13.61
CA HIS A 152 -6.79 -10.78 -13.20
C HIS A 152 -5.77 -10.16 -14.18
N PRO A 153 -5.89 -8.88 -14.57
CA PRO A 153 -4.96 -8.24 -15.51
C PRO A 153 -3.48 -8.32 -15.13
N LEU A 154 -3.19 -8.48 -13.83
CA LEU A 154 -1.86 -8.62 -13.27
C LEU A 154 -1.50 -10.07 -12.89
N ALA A 155 -2.35 -11.06 -13.16
CA ALA A 155 -2.03 -12.47 -12.94
C ALA A 155 -0.80 -12.87 -13.77
N GLY A 156 0.07 -13.67 -13.20
CA GLY A 156 1.32 -14.11 -13.83
C GLY A 156 2.39 -13.01 -13.97
N LYS A 157 2.17 -11.82 -13.41
CA LYS A 157 3.13 -10.70 -13.46
C LYS A 157 3.91 -10.59 -12.16
N THR A 158 5.22 -10.38 -12.27
CA THR A 158 6.04 -9.90 -11.15
C THR A 158 5.77 -8.41 -10.95
N LEU A 159 5.50 -8.03 -9.72
CA LEU A 159 5.13 -6.68 -9.34
C LEU A 159 6.27 -6.05 -8.54
N ASN A 160 6.66 -4.83 -8.90
CA ASN A 160 7.67 -4.08 -8.17
C ASN A 160 7.01 -2.84 -7.56
N PHE A 161 7.02 -2.75 -6.24
CA PHE A 161 6.50 -1.63 -5.49
C PHE A 161 7.64 -0.79 -4.93
N ASP A 162 7.57 0.52 -5.15
CA ASP A 162 8.27 1.50 -4.33
C ASP A 162 7.26 2.03 -3.32
N VAL A 163 7.47 1.79 -2.03
CA VAL A 163 6.49 2.10 -0.97
C VAL A 163 7.11 2.97 0.10
N GLU A 164 6.32 3.91 0.63
CA GLU A 164 6.63 4.68 1.84
C GLU A 164 5.50 4.56 2.85
N ILE A 165 5.84 4.38 4.13
CA ILE A 165 4.88 4.37 5.25
C ILE A 165 4.57 5.82 5.64
N MET A 166 3.36 6.27 5.34
CA MET A 166 2.91 7.63 5.64
C MET A 166 2.37 7.77 7.06
N ASP A 167 1.67 6.74 7.56
CA ASP A 167 1.09 6.75 8.91
C ASP A 167 0.85 5.33 9.43
N VAL A 168 0.91 5.18 10.76
CA VAL A 168 0.57 3.94 11.47
C VAL A 168 -0.24 4.29 12.71
N GLN A 169 -1.48 3.82 12.78
CA GLN A 169 -2.40 4.06 13.89
C GLN A 169 -2.89 2.75 14.50
N ASN A 170 -3.53 2.85 15.67
CA ASN A 170 -4.29 1.72 16.20
C ASN A 170 -5.49 1.46 15.28
N GLY A 171 -5.63 0.24 14.80
CA GLY A 171 -6.80 -0.18 14.05
C GLY A 171 -8.09 -0.08 14.86
N PRO A 172 -9.25 -0.20 14.19
CA PRO A 172 -10.54 -0.19 14.88
C PRO A 172 -10.58 -1.28 15.94
N LYS A 173 -11.13 -0.96 17.12
CA LYS A 173 -11.34 -1.96 18.16
C LYS A 173 -12.26 -3.05 17.62
N GLN A 174 -11.76 -4.28 17.53
CA GLN A 174 -12.63 -5.41 17.23
C GLN A 174 -13.62 -5.55 18.39
N VAL A 175 -14.88 -5.26 18.13
CA VAL A 175 -15.97 -5.61 19.03
C VAL A 175 -16.18 -7.11 18.85
N ILE A 176 -15.66 -7.92 19.78
CA ILE A 176 -15.95 -9.35 19.84
C ILE A 176 -17.40 -9.42 20.32
N PRO A 177 -18.36 -9.93 19.50
CA PRO A 177 -19.70 -10.17 20.00
C PRO A 177 -19.61 -11.26 21.06
N GLY A 178 -20.06 -10.94 22.27
CA GLY A 178 -20.17 -11.87 23.40
C GLY A 178 -21.29 -12.90 23.21
#